data_fffd3cbb560d27f741aecd52b11d9c83
#
_entry.id   fffd3cbb560d27f741aecd52b11d9c83
#
_cell.length_a   1.000
_cell.length_b   1.000
_cell.length_c   1.000
_cell.angle_alpha   90.00
_cell.angle_beta   90.00
_cell.angle_gamma   90.00
#
_symmetry.space_group_name_H-M   'P 1'
#
loop_
_entity.id
_entity.type
_entity.pdbx_description
1 polymer ?
#
loop_
_entity_poly.entity_id
_entity_poly.type
_entity_poly.pdbx_seq_one_letter_code
_entity_poly.pdbx_strand_id
1 'polypeptide(L)'
;ICLEKCDTVEITGSEMNTCGGMQVMTLREDADFIIKEAICHVLPDEAVRKALKGKTFGQGRLYLVAAGKAAWQMAKTAGVLLGDRLEKGIVVTKYDHVMGELPRISCYEAGHPVPDENSFRATQAALNLVMDLQAEDTVLFLLSGGGSALFEKPLISGEELADVTKQLLACGADIVEMNTIRKRLSAVKGGRFAKLCKPAKVYSIVLSDILGDPLDMIASGPAYPDTSTCEQAMAIAEKYHLKLSEQATGLLRQETPKILNNVTTEITGSVRNLCQATKEACESLGYEAVILTDQLDCVAREAGAFLGDIAKTNQVTKKSLAFIAGGETVVHLTGSG
;
A
#
# COMPACT_ATOMS: atom_id res chain seq x y z
N ILE A 1 -10.36 -15.90 -7.89
CA ILE A 1 -10.42 -16.28 -9.31
C ILE A 1 -11.32 -17.51 -9.39
N CYS A 2 -12.32 -17.47 -10.25
CA CYS A 2 -13.14 -18.62 -10.62
C CYS A 2 -12.83 -18.96 -12.08
N LEU A 3 -12.43 -20.20 -12.36
CA LEU A 3 -12.07 -20.67 -13.69
C LEU A 3 -13.03 -21.76 -14.12
N GLU A 4 -13.48 -21.68 -15.36
CA GLU A 4 -14.21 -22.73 -16.08
C GLU A 4 -13.45 -23.02 -17.38
N LYS A 5 -13.12 -24.29 -17.61
CA LYS A 5 -12.39 -24.72 -18.80
C LYS A 5 -13.30 -25.57 -19.70
N CYS A 6 -13.29 -25.26 -20.97
CA CYS A 6 -14.02 -26.06 -21.96
C CYS A 6 -13.23 -27.35 -22.27
N ASP A 7 -13.76 -28.53 -21.90
CA ASP A 7 -13.12 -29.83 -22.10
C ASP A 7 -13.33 -30.41 -23.50
N THR A 8 -13.93 -29.66 -24.44
CA THR A 8 -14.19 -30.20 -25.79
C THR A 8 -13.07 -29.88 -26.77
N VAL A 9 -11.99 -30.66 -26.71
CA VAL A 9 -11.28 -31.04 -27.93
C VAL A 9 -11.71 -32.46 -28.27
N GLU A 10 -12.78 -32.65 -29.06
CA GLU A 10 -13.03 -33.91 -29.76
C GLU A 10 -11.85 -34.13 -30.73
N ILE A 11 -10.93 -34.99 -30.32
CA ILE A 11 -9.93 -35.54 -31.24
C ILE A 11 -10.66 -36.58 -32.11
N THR A 12 -11.26 -36.11 -33.20
CA THR A 12 -11.63 -37.03 -34.30
C THR A 12 -10.33 -37.53 -34.94
N GLY A 13 -10.19 -38.85 -34.94
CA GLY A 13 -9.00 -39.59 -35.23
C GLY A 13 -8.29 -39.31 -36.55
N SER A 14 -7.06 -39.79 -36.55
CA SER A 14 -6.06 -39.91 -37.60
C SER A 14 -5.37 -38.63 -38.07
N GLU A 15 -4.23 -38.36 -37.40
CA GLU A 15 -2.91 -38.23 -38.04
C GLU A 15 -1.88 -37.92 -36.96
N MET A 16 -1.06 -38.94 -36.62
CA MET A 16 0.18 -38.72 -35.89
C MET A 16 1.13 -37.93 -36.77
N ASN A 17 1.26 -36.63 -36.47
CA ASN A 17 2.42 -35.85 -36.88
C ASN A 17 2.96 -35.08 -35.69
N THR A 18 4.18 -35.41 -35.35
CA THR A 18 5.03 -34.81 -34.36
C THR A 18 5.14 -33.27 -34.50
N CYS A 19 4.38 -32.56 -33.71
CA CYS A 19 4.65 -31.16 -33.38
C CYS A 19 4.56 -31.02 -31.86
N GLY A 20 5.57 -30.41 -31.25
CA GLY A 20 5.83 -30.37 -29.82
C GLY A 20 4.56 -30.34 -28.96
N GLY A 21 4.36 -31.39 -28.18
CA GLY A 21 3.19 -31.53 -27.31
C GLY A 21 3.07 -30.39 -26.33
N MET A 22 2.14 -29.52 -26.57
CA MET A 22 1.66 -28.59 -25.54
C MET A 22 0.93 -29.45 -24.52
N GLN A 23 1.56 -29.69 -23.37
CA GLN A 23 0.96 -30.44 -22.26
C GLN A 23 -0.29 -29.66 -21.82
N VAL A 24 -1.46 -30.24 -21.95
CA VAL A 24 -2.72 -29.63 -21.52
C VAL A 24 -2.68 -29.58 -20.00
N MET A 25 -2.50 -28.39 -19.45
CA MET A 25 -2.51 -28.16 -18.01
C MET A 25 -3.90 -28.42 -17.43
N THR A 26 -3.95 -28.95 -16.24
CA THR A 26 -5.19 -29.07 -15.48
C THR A 26 -5.68 -27.69 -15.03
N LEU A 27 -6.97 -27.55 -14.73
CA LEU A 27 -7.55 -26.31 -14.20
C LEU A 27 -6.81 -25.80 -12.93
N ARG A 28 -6.31 -26.73 -12.12
CA ARG A 28 -5.51 -26.40 -10.92
C ARG A 28 -4.15 -25.83 -11.28
N GLU A 29 -3.47 -26.40 -12.26
CA GLU A 29 -2.17 -25.90 -12.73
C GLU A 29 -2.31 -24.54 -13.40
N ASP A 30 -3.38 -24.32 -14.18
CA ASP A 30 -3.70 -23.02 -14.73
C ASP A 30 -3.91 -21.98 -13.61
N ALA A 31 -4.68 -22.33 -12.56
CA ALA A 31 -4.91 -21.44 -11.43
C ALA A 31 -3.62 -21.10 -10.68
N ASP A 32 -2.77 -22.09 -10.41
CA ASP A 32 -1.48 -21.90 -9.73
C ASP A 32 -0.52 -21.03 -10.57
N PHE A 33 -0.51 -21.19 -11.90
CA PHE A 33 0.23 -20.33 -12.80
C PHE A 33 -0.28 -18.88 -12.77
N ILE A 34 -1.59 -18.69 -12.94
CA ILE A 34 -2.21 -17.36 -12.95
C ILE A 34 -1.93 -16.61 -11.63
N ILE A 35 -2.08 -17.29 -10.49
CA ILE A 35 -1.81 -16.69 -9.16
C ILE A 35 -0.35 -16.26 -9.06
N LYS A 36 0.60 -17.11 -9.44
CA LYS A 36 2.03 -16.79 -9.37
C LYS A 36 2.39 -15.61 -10.27
N GLU A 37 1.95 -15.63 -11.52
CA GLU A 37 2.20 -14.53 -12.47
C GLU A 37 1.61 -13.22 -11.97
N ALA A 38 0.35 -13.22 -11.54
CA ALA A 38 -0.31 -12.02 -11.03
C ALA A 38 0.42 -11.43 -9.81
N ILE A 39 0.83 -12.27 -8.87
CA ILE A 39 1.59 -11.83 -7.67
C ILE A 39 2.94 -11.26 -8.09
N CYS A 40 3.68 -11.93 -8.99
CA CYS A 40 4.98 -11.45 -9.46
C CYS A 40 4.90 -10.02 -10.02
N HIS A 41 3.82 -9.68 -10.73
CA HIS A 41 3.63 -8.35 -11.34
C HIS A 41 3.40 -7.21 -10.33
N VAL A 42 2.98 -7.51 -9.11
CA VAL A 42 2.69 -6.52 -8.05
C VAL A 42 3.65 -6.60 -6.87
N LEU A 43 4.69 -7.42 -6.95
CA LEU A 43 5.72 -7.45 -5.92
C LEU A 43 6.36 -6.07 -5.73
N PRO A 44 6.81 -5.74 -4.50
CA PRO A 44 7.43 -4.45 -4.20
C PRO A 44 8.61 -4.11 -5.12
N ASP A 45 9.39 -5.11 -5.52
CA ASP A 45 10.51 -4.95 -6.43
C ASP A 45 10.06 -4.48 -7.82
N GLU A 46 9.07 -5.14 -8.39
CA GLU A 46 8.53 -4.80 -9.71
C GLU A 46 7.80 -3.46 -9.69
N ALA A 47 7.10 -3.15 -8.61
CA ALA A 47 6.49 -1.86 -8.38
C ALA A 47 7.52 -0.71 -8.48
N VAL A 48 8.65 -0.85 -7.77
CA VAL A 48 9.73 0.13 -7.81
C VAL A 48 10.43 0.17 -9.17
N ARG A 49 10.70 -1.01 -9.81
CA ARG A 49 11.30 -1.05 -11.15
C ARG A 49 10.44 -0.32 -12.19
N LYS A 50 9.14 -0.57 -12.20
CA LYS A 50 8.19 0.07 -13.12
C LYS A 50 8.15 1.58 -12.89
N ALA A 51 8.02 2.02 -11.64
CA ALA A 51 7.93 3.43 -11.28
C ALA A 51 9.22 4.22 -11.56
N LEU A 52 10.38 3.58 -11.46
CA LEU A 52 11.67 4.22 -11.75
C LEU A 52 12.13 4.08 -13.21
N LYS A 53 11.46 3.26 -14.02
CA LYS A 53 11.83 3.03 -15.42
C LYS A 53 11.79 4.35 -16.23
N GLY A 54 12.94 4.75 -16.77
CA GLY A 54 13.05 5.97 -17.57
C GLY A 54 12.93 7.28 -16.77
N LYS A 55 12.86 7.22 -15.45
CA LYS A 55 12.85 8.42 -14.60
C LYS A 55 14.26 8.96 -14.45
N THR A 56 14.37 10.27 -14.59
CA THR A 56 15.58 11.02 -14.32
C THR A 56 15.32 12.03 -13.22
N PHE A 57 16.18 12.04 -12.23
CA PHE A 57 16.18 13.05 -11.17
C PHE A 57 17.21 14.12 -11.51
N GLY A 58 16.93 15.37 -11.15
CA GLY A 58 17.80 16.52 -11.43
C GLY A 58 19.24 16.34 -10.96
N GLN A 59 20.07 17.37 -11.07
CA GLN A 59 21.49 17.31 -10.70
C GLN A 59 21.74 17.42 -9.20
N GLY A 60 20.73 17.77 -8.39
CA GLY A 60 20.81 17.85 -6.93
C GLY A 60 21.00 16.48 -6.28
N ARG A 61 21.14 16.49 -4.97
CA ARG A 61 21.25 15.24 -4.17
C ARG A 61 19.94 14.47 -4.19
N LEU A 62 20.04 13.15 -4.20
CA LEU A 62 18.89 12.26 -4.16
C LEU A 62 18.89 11.51 -2.83
N TYR A 63 17.85 11.73 -2.05
CA TYR A 63 17.65 11.07 -0.77
C TYR A 63 16.52 10.06 -0.86
N LEU A 64 16.56 9.00 -0.04
CA LEU A 64 15.52 7.99 0.03
C LEU A 64 14.94 7.95 1.44
N VAL A 65 13.62 7.95 1.55
CA VAL A 65 12.89 7.61 2.77
C VAL A 65 11.88 6.54 2.41
N ALA A 66 11.95 5.39 3.08
CA ALA A 66 11.01 4.28 2.86
C ALA A 66 10.31 3.91 4.16
N ALA A 67 9.00 3.75 4.13
CA ALA A 67 8.20 3.41 5.30
C ALA A 67 7.12 2.37 4.98
N GLY A 68 6.96 1.38 5.87
CA GLY A 68 5.94 0.33 5.74
C GLY A 68 6.53 -1.07 5.77
N LYS A 69 5.65 -2.08 5.70
CA LYS A 69 6.04 -3.50 5.80
C LYS A 69 6.98 -3.96 4.68
N ALA A 70 6.83 -3.40 3.46
CA ALA A 70 7.68 -3.71 2.31
C ALA A 70 8.81 -2.68 2.10
N ALA A 71 9.02 -1.74 3.04
CA ALA A 71 9.95 -0.63 2.88
C ALA A 71 11.39 -1.07 2.61
N TRP A 72 11.87 -2.11 3.29
CA TRP A 72 13.21 -2.63 3.06
C TRP A 72 13.39 -3.16 1.64
N GLN A 73 12.45 -3.96 1.16
CA GLN A 73 12.50 -4.56 -0.18
C GLN A 73 12.41 -3.49 -1.28
N MET A 74 11.51 -2.51 -1.12
CA MET A 74 11.41 -1.36 -2.03
C MET A 74 12.71 -0.55 -2.06
N ALA A 75 13.28 -0.25 -0.88
CA ALA A 75 14.53 0.50 -0.76
C ALA A 75 15.74 -0.25 -1.34
N LYS A 76 15.82 -1.57 -1.16
CA LYS A 76 16.83 -2.43 -1.78
C LYS A 76 16.80 -2.28 -3.31
N THR A 77 15.62 -2.41 -3.89
CA THR A 77 15.46 -2.30 -5.34
C THR A 77 15.80 -0.90 -5.84
N ALA A 78 15.31 0.14 -5.17
CA ALA A 78 15.65 1.52 -5.50
C ALA A 78 17.16 1.78 -5.38
N GLY A 79 17.80 1.30 -4.32
CA GLY A 79 19.25 1.43 -4.10
C GLY A 79 20.07 0.78 -5.20
N VAL A 80 19.68 -0.41 -5.67
CA VAL A 80 20.34 -1.09 -6.80
C VAL A 80 20.19 -0.29 -8.10
N LEU A 81 18.99 0.24 -8.38
CA LEU A 81 18.71 0.98 -9.62
C LEU A 81 19.37 2.36 -9.65
N LEU A 82 19.46 3.02 -8.52
CA LEU A 82 19.99 4.39 -8.40
C LEU A 82 21.51 4.41 -8.18
N GLY A 83 22.07 3.35 -7.59
CA GLY A 83 23.51 3.22 -7.37
C GLY A 83 24.09 4.44 -6.67
N ASP A 84 25.15 5.01 -7.26
CA ASP A 84 25.88 6.16 -6.70
C ASP A 84 25.10 7.48 -6.75
N ARG A 85 23.98 7.54 -7.46
CA ARG A 85 23.09 8.71 -7.43
C ARG A 85 22.39 8.88 -6.08
N LEU A 86 22.21 7.79 -5.33
CA LEU A 86 21.64 7.84 -4.00
C LEU A 86 22.66 8.38 -3.00
N GLU A 87 22.39 9.53 -2.41
CA GLU A 87 23.25 10.17 -1.40
C GLU A 87 23.14 9.43 -0.06
N LYS A 88 21.94 9.36 0.48
CA LYS A 88 21.60 8.67 1.75
C LYS A 88 20.16 8.21 1.76
N GLY A 89 19.85 7.23 2.62
CA GLY A 89 18.49 6.76 2.82
C GLY A 89 18.17 6.34 4.24
N ILE A 90 16.88 6.39 4.56
CA ILE A 90 16.29 5.86 5.81
C ILE A 90 15.18 4.90 5.44
N VAL A 91 15.20 3.72 6.04
CA VAL A 91 14.14 2.72 5.97
C VAL A 91 13.52 2.56 7.36
N VAL A 92 12.20 2.56 7.43
CA VAL A 92 11.45 2.21 8.64
C VAL A 92 10.50 1.07 8.31
N THR A 93 10.74 -0.09 8.88
CA THR A 93 9.93 -1.28 8.65
C THR A 93 9.57 -1.96 9.97
N LYS A 94 8.71 -2.98 9.93
CA LYS A 94 8.37 -3.71 11.17
C LYS A 94 9.51 -4.64 11.58
N TYR A 95 9.50 -5.07 12.84
CA TYR A 95 10.46 -6.03 13.36
C TYR A 95 10.56 -7.29 12.49
N ASP A 96 11.76 -7.85 12.37
CA ASP A 96 12.11 -9.03 11.58
C ASP A 96 11.90 -8.86 10.05
N HIS A 97 11.94 -7.61 9.54
CA HIS A 97 11.77 -7.30 8.11
C HIS A 97 13.02 -6.68 7.47
N VAL A 98 14.04 -6.38 8.25
CA VAL A 98 15.36 -6.00 7.72
C VAL A 98 16.14 -7.28 7.40
N MET A 99 16.33 -7.56 6.11
CA MET A 99 17.00 -8.80 5.64
C MET A 99 18.48 -8.60 5.31
N GLY A 100 19.09 -7.53 5.81
CA GLY A 100 20.51 -7.23 5.62
C GLY A 100 20.79 -5.75 5.46
N GLU A 101 22.09 -5.41 5.35
CA GLU A 101 22.54 -4.05 5.16
C GLU A 101 22.29 -3.57 3.73
N LEU A 102 21.95 -2.30 3.59
CA LEU A 102 21.80 -1.62 2.30
C LEU A 102 22.81 -0.50 2.20
N PRO A 103 23.60 -0.40 1.10
CA PRO A 103 24.59 0.65 0.94
C PRO A 103 23.96 2.05 1.05
N ARG A 104 24.52 2.93 1.87
CA ARG A 104 24.09 4.31 2.09
C ARG A 104 22.69 4.45 2.73
N ILE A 105 22.06 3.37 3.15
CA ILE A 105 20.71 3.37 3.73
C ILE A 105 20.77 2.81 5.14
N SER A 106 20.32 3.61 6.12
CA SER A 106 20.13 3.16 7.50
C SER A 106 18.76 2.55 7.67
N CYS A 107 18.70 1.30 8.12
CA CYS A 107 17.45 0.57 8.32
C CYS A 107 17.09 0.55 9.81
N TYR A 108 15.82 0.82 10.10
CA TYR A 108 15.22 0.80 11.42
C TYR A 108 14.04 -0.14 11.44
N GLU A 109 13.91 -0.89 12.52
CA GLU A 109 12.74 -1.73 12.80
C GLU A 109 11.93 -1.13 13.94
N ALA A 110 10.61 -1.22 13.84
CA ALA A 110 9.67 -0.55 14.74
C ALA A 110 8.35 -1.31 14.91
N GLY A 111 7.55 -0.89 15.87
CA GLY A 111 6.28 -1.51 16.22
C GLY A 111 5.19 -1.37 15.16
N HIS A 112 4.48 -2.46 14.92
CA HIS A 112 3.30 -2.51 14.08
C HIS A 112 2.33 -3.61 14.60
N PRO A 113 1.02 -3.38 14.73
CA PRO A 113 0.23 -2.23 14.24
C PRO A 113 0.23 -0.99 15.15
N VAL A 114 0.82 -1.07 16.33
CA VAL A 114 0.92 0.05 17.28
C VAL A 114 2.32 0.67 17.16
N PRO A 115 2.43 2.01 16.97
CA PRO A 115 3.72 2.67 16.95
C PRO A 115 4.38 2.61 18.34
N ASP A 116 5.71 2.54 18.37
CA ASP A 116 6.53 2.53 19.56
C ASP A 116 7.66 3.57 19.50
N GLU A 117 8.50 3.62 20.54
CA GLU A 117 9.64 4.54 20.60
C GLU A 117 10.62 4.36 19.42
N ASN A 118 10.72 3.14 18.86
CA ASN A 118 11.55 2.90 17.69
C ASN A 118 10.92 3.54 16.44
N SER A 119 9.58 3.53 16.30
CA SER A 119 8.88 4.28 15.25
C SER A 119 9.20 5.78 15.33
N PHE A 120 9.14 6.36 16.56
CA PHE A 120 9.40 7.78 16.79
C PHE A 120 10.85 8.17 16.49
N ARG A 121 11.80 7.33 16.92
CA ARG A 121 13.24 7.53 16.67
C ARG A 121 13.59 7.40 15.19
N ALA A 122 13.07 6.38 14.52
CA ALA A 122 13.31 6.15 13.09
C ALA A 122 12.73 7.29 12.23
N THR A 123 11.51 7.72 12.55
CA THR A 123 10.87 8.85 11.87
C THR A 123 11.65 10.15 12.13
N GLN A 124 12.16 10.37 13.35
CA GLN A 124 13.03 11.52 13.63
C GLN A 124 14.32 11.49 12.80
N ALA A 125 14.92 10.30 12.58
CA ALA A 125 16.07 10.17 11.70
C ALA A 125 15.73 10.56 10.24
N ALA A 126 14.54 10.17 9.76
CA ALA A 126 14.05 10.58 8.44
C ALA A 126 13.80 12.10 8.36
N LEU A 127 13.27 12.72 9.41
CA LEU A 127 13.09 14.16 9.49
C LEU A 127 14.43 14.90 9.47
N ASN A 128 15.42 14.41 10.22
CA ASN A 128 16.78 14.99 10.22
C ASN A 128 17.46 14.89 8.83
N LEU A 129 17.18 13.80 8.09
CA LEU A 129 17.71 13.62 6.73
C LEU A 129 17.19 14.69 5.76
N VAL A 130 15.97 15.19 5.96
CA VAL A 130 15.30 16.12 5.04
C VAL A 130 15.30 17.57 5.53
N MET A 131 16.08 17.90 6.57
CA MET A 131 16.02 19.22 7.22
C MET A 131 16.67 20.32 6.39
N ASP A 132 17.76 20.02 5.65
CA ASP A 132 18.60 21.00 4.94
C ASP A 132 18.63 20.77 3.42
N LEU A 133 17.47 20.46 2.84
CA LEU A 133 17.34 20.20 1.41
C LEU A 133 17.34 21.50 0.59
N GLN A 134 17.92 21.44 -0.61
CA GLN A 134 17.91 22.51 -1.58
C GLN A 134 16.85 22.30 -2.67
N ALA A 135 16.56 23.33 -3.46
CA ALA A 135 15.51 23.25 -4.49
C ALA A 135 15.80 22.21 -5.59
N GLU A 136 17.09 21.93 -5.82
CA GLU A 136 17.57 20.96 -6.80
C GLU A 136 17.52 19.52 -6.27
N ASP A 137 17.43 19.35 -4.94
CA ASP A 137 17.40 18.04 -4.29
C ASP A 137 16.06 17.33 -4.55
N THR A 138 16.10 16.01 -4.47
CA THR A 138 14.90 15.17 -4.58
C THR A 138 14.85 14.17 -3.43
N VAL A 139 13.68 13.97 -2.86
CA VAL A 139 13.39 12.90 -1.93
C VAL A 139 12.58 11.84 -2.65
N LEU A 140 13.13 10.66 -2.81
CA LEU A 140 12.39 9.46 -3.20
C LEU A 140 11.70 8.91 -1.95
N PHE A 141 10.36 9.01 -1.91
CA PHE A 141 9.57 8.54 -0.79
C PHE A 141 8.83 7.25 -1.16
N LEU A 142 9.24 6.12 -0.58
CA LEU A 142 8.68 4.80 -0.82
C LEU A 142 7.73 4.43 0.32
N LEU A 143 6.47 4.20 0.01
CA LEU A 143 5.44 3.96 1.00
C LEU A 143 4.72 2.65 0.73
N SER A 144 4.53 1.84 1.76
CA SER A 144 3.76 0.59 1.71
C SER A 144 2.86 0.44 2.92
N GLY A 145 2.02 -0.58 2.93
CA GLY A 145 1.12 -0.88 4.03
C GLY A 145 1.81 -0.92 5.40
N GLY A 146 1.08 -0.50 6.43
CA GLY A 146 1.60 -0.38 7.80
C GLY A 146 2.31 0.93 8.13
N GLY A 147 2.47 1.83 7.16
CA GLY A 147 3.14 3.12 7.35
C GLY A 147 2.51 4.02 8.41
N SER A 148 1.22 3.86 8.71
CA SER A 148 0.55 4.65 9.76
C SER A 148 1.13 4.46 11.17
N ALA A 149 1.66 3.27 11.47
CA ALA A 149 2.34 2.99 12.74
C ALA A 149 3.86 3.19 12.62
N LEU A 150 4.44 2.70 11.53
CA LEU A 150 5.88 2.68 11.33
C LEU A 150 6.47 4.08 11.10
N PHE A 151 5.76 4.96 10.37
CA PHE A 151 6.18 6.32 10.10
C PHE A 151 5.37 7.32 10.94
N GLU A 152 5.71 7.37 12.23
CA GLU A 152 5.05 8.22 13.22
C GLU A 152 6.06 9.01 14.04
N LYS A 153 5.80 10.30 14.20
CA LYS A 153 6.44 11.18 15.16
C LYS A 153 5.38 12.06 15.83
N PRO A 154 4.95 11.72 17.04
CA PRO A 154 3.91 12.48 17.72
C PRO A 154 4.38 13.89 18.09
N LEU A 155 3.44 14.85 18.05
CA LEU A 155 3.60 16.22 18.52
C LEU A 155 3.17 16.37 19.99
N ILE A 156 2.68 15.30 20.60
CA ILE A 156 2.35 15.11 22.01
C ILE A 156 3.20 13.98 22.57
N SER A 157 3.03 13.59 23.81
CA SER A 157 3.72 12.41 24.32
C SER A 157 3.25 11.12 23.62
N GLY A 158 4.12 10.11 23.50
CA GLY A 158 3.76 8.81 22.95
C GLY A 158 2.64 8.13 23.75
N GLU A 159 2.64 8.28 25.06
CA GLU A 159 1.61 7.77 25.97
C GLU A 159 0.25 8.42 25.69
N GLU A 160 0.20 9.74 25.50
CA GLU A 160 -1.04 10.44 25.17
C GLU A 160 -1.55 10.05 23.77
N LEU A 161 -0.66 9.91 22.78
CA LEU A 161 -1.07 9.41 21.44
C LEU A 161 -1.67 8.01 21.52
N ALA A 162 -1.10 7.13 22.33
CA ALA A 162 -1.62 5.78 22.55
C ALA A 162 -2.99 5.83 23.25
N ASP A 163 -3.15 6.68 24.25
CA ASP A 163 -4.42 6.84 24.97
C ASP A 163 -5.52 7.39 24.04
N VAL A 164 -5.25 8.45 23.29
CA VAL A 164 -6.20 9.00 22.30
C VAL A 164 -6.60 7.96 21.27
N THR A 165 -5.65 7.17 20.79
CA THR A 165 -5.94 6.07 19.83
C THR A 165 -6.85 5.02 20.48
N LYS A 166 -6.59 4.64 21.74
CA LYS A 166 -7.43 3.71 22.50
C LYS A 166 -8.84 4.25 22.73
N GLN A 167 -8.98 5.53 23.07
CA GLN A 167 -10.28 6.18 23.21
C GLN A 167 -11.08 6.11 21.91
N LEU A 168 -10.48 6.46 20.76
CA LEU A 168 -11.12 6.41 19.44
C LEU A 168 -11.58 5.00 19.06
N LEU A 169 -10.76 3.98 19.31
CA LEU A 169 -11.14 2.58 19.10
C LEU A 169 -12.29 2.15 20.01
N ALA A 170 -12.24 2.52 21.28
CA ALA A 170 -13.25 2.12 22.28
C ALA A 170 -14.63 2.76 22.02
N CYS A 171 -14.69 3.95 21.45
CA CYS A 171 -15.94 4.62 21.10
C CYS A 171 -16.48 4.27 19.70
N GLY A 172 -15.80 3.42 18.95
CA GLY A 172 -16.22 2.96 17.62
C GLY A 172 -16.06 4.02 16.53
N ALA A 173 -15.07 4.92 16.66
CA ALA A 173 -14.72 5.85 15.60
C ALA A 173 -14.27 5.10 14.35
N ASP A 174 -14.75 5.53 13.19
CA ASP A 174 -14.34 4.94 11.93
C ASP A 174 -12.90 5.37 11.54
N ILE A 175 -12.36 4.74 10.50
CA ILE A 175 -10.97 4.98 10.08
C ILE A 175 -10.75 6.43 9.59
N VAL A 176 -11.75 7.08 9.04
CA VAL A 176 -11.68 8.47 8.57
C VAL A 176 -11.61 9.41 9.77
N GLU A 177 -12.48 9.19 10.77
CA GLU A 177 -12.49 9.94 12.02
C GLU A 177 -11.17 9.78 12.80
N MET A 178 -10.68 8.53 12.90
CA MET A 178 -9.39 8.25 13.53
C MET A 178 -8.24 8.97 12.82
N ASN A 179 -8.17 8.92 11.51
CA ASN A 179 -7.12 9.59 10.73
C ASN A 179 -7.23 11.12 10.83
N THR A 180 -8.45 11.67 10.87
CA THR A 180 -8.68 13.11 11.05
C THR A 180 -8.04 13.64 12.33
N ILE A 181 -8.13 12.90 13.44
CA ILE A 181 -7.46 13.22 14.70
C ILE A 181 -5.95 12.96 14.60
N ARG A 182 -5.54 11.77 14.19
CA ARG A 182 -4.13 11.35 14.17
C ARG A 182 -3.25 12.20 13.27
N LYS A 183 -3.76 12.66 12.12
CA LYS A 183 -3.03 13.56 11.21
C LYS A 183 -2.61 14.86 11.90
N ARG A 184 -3.42 15.39 12.82
CA ARG A 184 -3.12 16.63 13.56
C ARG A 184 -2.15 16.44 14.70
N LEU A 185 -2.12 15.27 15.30
CA LEU A 185 -1.22 14.93 16.41
C LEU A 185 0.17 14.45 15.96
N SER A 186 0.41 14.37 14.66
CA SER A 186 1.65 13.83 14.07
C SER A 186 2.46 14.92 13.34
N ALA A 187 3.78 14.86 13.45
CA ALA A 187 4.70 15.74 12.73
C ALA A 187 4.85 15.39 11.23
N VAL A 188 4.44 14.19 10.82
CA VAL A 188 4.67 13.68 9.45
C VAL A 188 3.42 13.44 8.65
N LYS A 189 2.27 13.16 9.28
CA LYS A 189 1.01 12.82 8.61
C LYS A 189 0.32 14.05 7.99
N GLY A 190 -0.71 13.81 7.17
CA GLY A 190 -1.53 14.86 6.55
C GLY A 190 -0.71 15.86 5.74
N GLY A 191 0.24 15.39 4.95
CA GLY A 191 1.08 16.21 4.06
C GLY A 191 2.26 16.90 4.74
N ARG A 192 2.42 16.76 6.05
CA ARG A 192 3.46 17.47 6.80
C ARG A 192 4.87 17.04 6.42
N PHE A 193 5.10 15.74 6.18
CA PHE A 193 6.42 15.27 5.73
C PHE A 193 6.83 15.92 4.41
N ALA A 194 5.98 15.90 3.40
CA ALA A 194 6.30 16.54 2.12
C ALA A 194 6.46 18.07 2.23
N LYS A 195 5.68 18.71 3.12
CA LYS A 195 5.86 20.14 3.41
C LYS A 195 7.24 20.42 4.03
N LEU A 196 7.73 19.55 4.91
CA LEU A 196 9.07 19.68 5.53
C LEU A 196 10.19 19.44 4.53
N CYS A 197 9.97 18.67 3.46
CA CYS A 197 10.94 18.49 2.38
C CYS A 197 11.16 19.75 1.52
N LYS A 198 10.30 20.79 1.61
CA LYS A 198 10.50 22.01 0.82
C LYS A 198 11.83 22.70 1.16
N PRO A 199 12.53 23.26 0.16
CA PRO A 199 12.12 23.49 -1.23
C PRO A 199 12.33 22.30 -2.20
N ALA A 200 12.85 21.16 -1.74
CA ALA A 200 13.12 19.99 -2.57
C ALA A 200 11.83 19.35 -3.12
N LYS A 201 11.99 18.59 -4.19
CA LYS A 201 10.93 17.78 -4.78
C LYS A 201 10.79 16.45 -4.05
N VAL A 202 9.57 15.95 -3.93
CA VAL A 202 9.26 14.61 -3.42
C VAL A 202 8.68 13.78 -4.56
N TYR A 203 9.32 12.66 -4.88
CA TYR A 203 8.78 11.65 -5.76
C TYR A 203 8.33 10.47 -4.92
N SER A 204 7.01 10.32 -4.78
CA SER A 204 6.41 9.31 -3.91
C SER A 204 5.96 8.10 -4.73
N ILE A 205 6.45 6.92 -4.37
CA ILE A 205 5.99 5.63 -4.90
C ILE A 205 5.21 4.92 -3.80
N VAL A 206 3.93 4.67 -4.05
CA VAL A 206 3.00 4.10 -3.09
C VAL A 206 2.58 2.71 -3.54
N LEU A 207 2.93 1.71 -2.73
CA LEU A 207 2.39 0.35 -2.83
C LEU A 207 1.12 0.30 -1.97
N SER A 208 -0.03 0.44 -2.63
CA SER A 208 -1.31 0.61 -1.94
C SER A 208 -1.88 -0.74 -1.47
N ASP A 209 -2.32 -0.76 -0.21
CA ASP A 209 -3.06 -1.87 0.41
C ASP A 209 -4.49 -1.46 0.80
N ILE A 210 -4.96 -0.27 0.37
CA ILE A 210 -6.30 0.24 0.67
C ILE A 210 -7.15 0.27 -0.61
N LEU A 211 -8.39 -0.21 -0.51
CA LEU A 211 -9.34 -0.21 -1.63
C LEU A 211 -9.60 1.21 -2.14
N GLY A 212 -9.56 1.38 -3.46
CA GLY A 212 -9.77 2.68 -4.11
C GLY A 212 -8.59 3.64 -4.03
N ASP A 213 -7.46 3.22 -3.42
CA ASP A 213 -6.20 3.96 -3.35
C ASP A 213 -6.32 5.41 -2.82
N PRO A 214 -7.03 5.67 -1.71
CA PRO A 214 -7.16 7.02 -1.16
C PRO A 214 -5.84 7.47 -0.55
N LEU A 215 -5.05 8.25 -1.29
CA LEU A 215 -3.68 8.64 -0.94
C LEU A 215 -3.57 9.38 0.40
N ASP A 216 -4.60 10.10 0.81
CA ASP A 216 -4.65 10.80 2.10
C ASP A 216 -4.92 9.84 3.29
N MET A 217 -5.32 8.59 2.99
CA MET A 217 -5.53 7.53 3.99
C MET A 217 -4.35 6.57 4.09
N ILE A 218 -3.62 6.32 2.97
CA ILE A 218 -2.45 5.44 2.97
C ILE A 218 -1.37 6.04 3.87
N ALA A 219 -0.99 5.30 4.93
CA ALA A 219 -0.10 5.75 6.00
C ALA A 219 -0.52 7.10 6.64
N SER A 220 -1.82 7.46 6.55
CA SER A 220 -2.37 8.76 6.95
C SER A 220 -1.77 9.95 6.16
N GLY A 221 -1.40 9.72 4.90
CA GLY A 221 -1.04 10.75 3.91
C GLY A 221 0.19 11.60 4.20
N PRO A 222 1.41 11.06 4.45
CA PRO A 222 2.57 11.89 4.78
C PRO A 222 3.01 12.83 3.65
N ALA A 223 2.79 12.42 2.41
CA ALA A 223 3.14 13.17 1.21
C ALA A 223 1.92 13.54 0.35
N TYR A 224 0.76 13.67 0.97
CA TYR A 224 -0.47 14.00 0.28
C TYR A 224 -1.26 15.12 1.01
N PRO A 225 -1.91 16.06 0.29
CA PRO A 225 -2.74 17.07 0.91
C PRO A 225 -3.85 16.46 1.75
N ASP A 226 -4.07 16.98 2.94
CA ASP A 226 -5.13 16.50 3.82
C ASP A 226 -6.47 17.17 3.50
N THR A 227 -7.48 16.36 3.23
CA THR A 227 -8.83 16.83 2.92
C THR A 227 -9.64 17.17 4.18
N SER A 228 -9.28 16.62 5.36
CA SER A 228 -10.00 16.86 6.62
C SER A 228 -9.72 18.26 7.19
N THR A 229 -10.67 18.88 7.88
CA THR A 229 -10.54 20.23 8.45
C THR A 229 -10.37 20.22 9.98
N CYS A 230 -9.88 21.32 10.55
CA CYS A 230 -9.76 21.46 12.01
C CYS A 230 -11.14 21.48 12.69
N GLU A 231 -12.19 22.00 12.03
CA GLU A 231 -13.56 21.95 12.51
C GLU A 231 -14.06 20.52 12.62
N GLN A 232 -13.77 19.67 11.62
CA GLN A 232 -14.10 18.25 11.68
C GLN A 232 -13.38 17.54 12.82
N ALA A 233 -12.09 17.83 13.04
CA ALA A 233 -11.34 17.24 14.13
C ALA A 233 -11.91 17.65 15.51
N MET A 234 -12.29 18.90 15.67
CA MET A 234 -12.92 19.38 16.90
C MET A 234 -14.30 18.75 17.11
N ALA A 235 -15.11 18.64 16.05
CA ALA A 235 -16.43 17.99 16.12
C ALA A 235 -16.32 16.49 16.50
N ILE A 236 -15.31 15.77 15.98
CA ILE A 236 -15.04 14.38 16.36
C ILE A 236 -14.64 14.28 17.84
N ALA A 237 -13.76 15.18 18.29
CA ALA A 237 -13.32 15.21 19.69
C ALA A 237 -14.51 15.47 20.64
N GLU A 238 -15.43 16.36 20.28
CA GLU A 238 -16.66 16.63 21.03
C GLU A 238 -17.65 15.46 20.97
N LYS A 239 -17.91 14.90 19.77
CA LYS A 239 -18.80 13.76 19.54
C LYS A 239 -18.48 12.58 20.45
N TYR A 240 -17.20 12.29 20.62
CA TYR A 240 -16.71 11.14 21.39
C TYR A 240 -16.20 11.51 22.79
N HIS A 241 -16.37 12.78 23.20
CA HIS A 241 -15.91 13.28 24.50
C HIS A 241 -14.45 12.89 24.80
N LEU A 242 -13.56 13.06 23.79
CA LEU A 242 -12.15 12.66 23.93
C LEU A 242 -11.47 13.46 25.04
N LYS A 243 -10.77 12.76 25.91
CA LYS A 243 -9.92 13.36 26.95
C LYS A 243 -8.58 13.74 26.31
N LEU A 244 -8.37 15.02 26.12
CA LEU A 244 -7.20 15.59 25.45
C LEU A 244 -6.52 16.61 26.36
N SER A 245 -5.19 16.66 26.31
CA SER A 245 -4.44 17.77 26.93
C SER A 245 -4.72 19.12 26.23
N GLU A 246 -4.36 20.23 26.85
CA GLU A 246 -4.40 21.54 26.19
C GLU A 246 -3.55 21.58 24.92
N GLN A 247 -2.38 20.90 24.93
CA GLN A 247 -1.50 20.77 23.78
C GLN A 247 -2.18 20.03 22.64
N ALA A 248 -2.76 18.85 22.89
CA ALA A 248 -3.48 18.07 21.89
C ALA A 248 -4.67 18.85 21.32
N THR A 249 -5.46 19.50 22.19
CA THR A 249 -6.59 20.35 21.77
C THR A 249 -6.12 21.52 20.89
N GLY A 250 -5.00 22.17 21.25
CA GLY A 250 -4.38 23.23 20.45
C GLY A 250 -3.94 22.75 19.06
N LEU A 251 -3.44 21.52 18.96
CA LEU A 251 -3.04 20.90 17.69
C LEU A 251 -4.24 20.56 16.80
N LEU A 252 -5.37 20.11 17.38
CA LEU A 252 -6.60 19.84 16.62
C LEU A 252 -7.18 21.09 15.95
N ARG A 253 -6.95 22.26 16.52
CA ARG A 253 -7.37 23.56 15.97
C ARG A 253 -6.47 24.09 14.85
N GLN A 254 -5.36 23.41 14.55
CA GLN A 254 -4.43 23.80 13.50
C GLN A 254 -4.72 23.02 12.22
N GLU A 255 -4.73 23.74 11.09
CA GLU A 255 -4.90 23.11 9.79
C GLU A 255 -3.64 22.36 9.35
N THR A 256 -3.89 21.23 8.73
CA THR A 256 -2.89 20.44 8.01
C THR A 256 -2.66 21.01 6.60
N PRO A 257 -1.54 20.71 5.92
CA PRO A 257 -1.30 21.14 4.55
C PRO A 257 -2.41 20.75 3.58
N LYS A 258 -3.02 21.75 2.92
CA LYS A 258 -4.09 21.57 1.92
C LYS A 258 -3.56 21.55 0.50
N ILE A 259 -2.38 22.09 0.28
CA ILE A 259 -1.74 22.19 -1.04
C ILE A 259 -0.28 21.80 -0.91
N LEU A 260 0.12 20.84 -1.73
CA LEU A 260 1.50 20.39 -1.88
C LEU A 260 1.87 20.52 -3.37
N ASN A 261 2.77 21.46 -3.70
CA ASN A 261 3.22 21.72 -5.07
C ASN A 261 4.60 21.11 -5.37
N ASN A 262 5.18 20.40 -4.42
CA ASN A 262 6.50 19.78 -4.54
C ASN A 262 6.43 18.24 -4.59
N VAL A 263 5.24 17.64 -4.73
CA VAL A 263 5.06 16.19 -4.73
C VAL A 263 4.56 15.70 -6.07
N THR A 264 5.16 14.60 -6.55
CA THR A 264 4.62 13.77 -7.63
C THR A 264 4.44 12.37 -7.05
N THR A 265 3.23 11.81 -7.17
CA THR A 265 2.91 10.48 -6.63
C THR A 265 2.62 9.49 -7.76
N GLU A 266 3.16 8.30 -7.62
CA GLU A 266 2.86 7.15 -8.48
C GLU A 266 2.36 6.00 -7.60
N ILE A 267 1.15 5.51 -7.90
CA ILE A 267 0.55 4.36 -7.19
C ILE A 267 0.91 3.10 -7.95
N THR A 268 1.43 2.13 -7.23
CA THR A 268 1.85 0.85 -7.77
C THR A 268 1.32 -0.29 -6.89
N GLY A 269 1.17 -1.48 -7.47
CA GLY A 269 0.84 -2.69 -6.71
C GLY A 269 -0.53 -2.69 -6.01
N SER A 270 -1.49 -1.91 -6.51
CA SER A 270 -2.85 -1.87 -5.97
C SER A 270 -3.64 -3.15 -6.32
N VAL A 271 -4.80 -3.35 -5.65
CA VAL A 271 -5.76 -4.43 -5.97
C VAL A 271 -6.15 -4.38 -7.45
N ARG A 272 -6.34 -3.18 -8.00
CA ARG A 272 -6.62 -2.97 -9.42
C ARG A 272 -5.52 -3.52 -10.31
N ASN A 273 -4.25 -3.25 -9.97
CA ASN A 273 -3.10 -3.76 -10.73
C ASN A 273 -3.00 -5.29 -10.62
N LEU A 274 -3.32 -5.86 -9.45
CA LEU A 274 -3.36 -7.31 -9.26
C LEU A 274 -4.47 -7.95 -10.12
N CYS A 275 -5.67 -7.37 -10.15
CA CYS A 275 -6.77 -7.85 -10.99
C CYS A 275 -6.41 -7.77 -12.48
N GLN A 276 -5.76 -6.70 -12.91
CA GLN A 276 -5.32 -6.54 -14.29
C GLN A 276 -4.25 -7.58 -14.68
N ALA A 277 -3.24 -7.78 -13.85
CA ALA A 277 -2.22 -8.80 -14.05
C ALA A 277 -2.83 -10.23 -14.08
N THR A 278 -3.82 -10.48 -13.20
CA THR A 278 -4.58 -11.73 -13.18
C THR A 278 -5.31 -11.93 -14.50
N LYS A 279 -5.97 -10.90 -15.04
CA LYS A 279 -6.66 -10.93 -16.31
C LYS A 279 -5.70 -11.27 -17.46
N GLU A 280 -4.57 -10.59 -17.53
CA GLU A 280 -3.54 -10.83 -18.54
C GLU A 280 -2.99 -12.26 -18.48
N ALA A 281 -2.76 -12.79 -17.28
CA ALA A 281 -2.33 -14.17 -17.08
C ALA A 281 -3.40 -15.19 -17.54
N CYS A 282 -4.69 -14.93 -17.24
CA CYS A 282 -5.80 -15.76 -17.74
C CYS A 282 -5.87 -15.75 -19.28
N GLU A 283 -5.80 -14.56 -19.88
CA GLU A 283 -5.86 -14.40 -21.33
C GLU A 283 -4.67 -15.09 -22.03
N SER A 284 -3.49 -15.12 -21.42
CA SER A 284 -2.31 -15.83 -21.95
C SER A 284 -2.50 -17.35 -22.04
N LEU A 285 -3.40 -17.90 -21.22
CA LEU A 285 -3.80 -19.32 -21.23
C LEU A 285 -5.06 -19.58 -22.06
N GLY A 286 -5.59 -18.55 -22.74
CA GLY A 286 -6.75 -18.69 -23.64
C GLY A 286 -8.11 -18.57 -22.94
N TYR A 287 -8.16 -18.08 -21.70
CA TYR A 287 -9.42 -17.77 -21.03
C TYR A 287 -9.98 -16.43 -21.50
N GLU A 288 -11.29 -16.35 -21.67
CA GLU A 288 -12.02 -15.08 -21.75
C GLU A 288 -12.19 -14.54 -20.33
N ALA A 289 -11.41 -13.52 -19.97
CA ALA A 289 -11.29 -13.05 -18.59
C ALA A 289 -12.08 -11.76 -18.34
N VAL A 290 -12.89 -11.77 -17.27
CA VAL A 290 -13.72 -10.64 -16.85
C VAL A 290 -13.40 -10.26 -15.43
N ILE A 291 -13.02 -8.99 -15.21
CA ILE A 291 -12.91 -8.42 -13.86
C ILE A 291 -14.32 -7.98 -13.43
N LEU A 292 -14.86 -8.65 -12.42
CA LEU A 292 -16.17 -8.36 -11.86
C LEU A 292 -16.13 -7.11 -10.98
N THR A 293 -15.08 -7.01 -10.16
CA THR A 293 -14.83 -5.88 -9.27
C THR A 293 -13.36 -5.87 -8.81
N ASP A 294 -12.85 -4.69 -8.48
CA ASP A 294 -11.59 -4.46 -7.76
C ASP A 294 -11.84 -3.78 -6.39
N GLN A 295 -13.10 -3.79 -5.92
CA GLN A 295 -13.58 -3.08 -4.73
C GLN A 295 -14.39 -4.01 -3.79
N LEU A 296 -14.03 -5.30 -3.74
CA LEU A 296 -14.77 -6.27 -2.92
C LEU A 296 -14.46 -6.03 -1.43
N ASP A 297 -15.47 -5.72 -0.63
CA ASP A 297 -15.37 -5.42 0.81
C ASP A 297 -16.39 -6.16 1.69
N CYS A 298 -17.11 -7.12 1.11
CA CYS A 298 -18.13 -7.89 1.82
C CYS A 298 -17.54 -9.01 2.69
N VAL A 299 -18.40 -9.72 3.41
CA VAL A 299 -18.02 -10.89 4.21
C VAL A 299 -17.46 -11.98 3.29
N ALA A 300 -16.32 -12.57 3.65
CA ALA A 300 -15.61 -13.58 2.84
C ALA A 300 -16.50 -14.76 2.44
N ARG A 301 -17.40 -15.21 3.33
CA ARG A 301 -18.36 -16.29 3.05
C ARG A 301 -19.35 -15.91 1.95
N GLU A 302 -19.83 -14.66 1.94
CA GLU A 302 -20.78 -14.16 0.95
C GLU A 302 -20.11 -14.00 -0.41
N ALA A 303 -18.88 -13.46 -0.43
CA ALA A 303 -18.06 -13.39 -1.63
C ALA A 303 -17.84 -14.77 -2.26
N GLY A 304 -17.47 -15.77 -1.44
CA GLY A 304 -17.26 -17.13 -1.89
C GLY A 304 -18.53 -17.80 -2.42
N ALA A 305 -19.67 -17.58 -1.77
CA ALA A 305 -20.96 -18.10 -2.24
C ALA A 305 -21.35 -17.48 -3.60
N PHE A 306 -21.23 -16.18 -3.76
CA PHE A 306 -21.53 -15.48 -4.99
C PHE A 306 -20.66 -15.95 -6.16
N LEU A 307 -19.35 -16.07 -5.95
CA LEU A 307 -18.44 -16.57 -6.98
C LEU A 307 -18.74 -18.05 -7.33
N GLY A 308 -19.12 -18.85 -6.34
CA GLY A 308 -19.55 -20.24 -6.56
C GLY A 308 -20.82 -20.36 -7.38
N ASP A 309 -21.78 -19.43 -7.22
CA ASP A 309 -23.01 -19.40 -8.02
C ASP A 309 -22.74 -18.95 -9.47
N ILE A 310 -21.79 -18.01 -9.68
CA ILE A 310 -21.31 -17.65 -11.03
C ILE A 310 -20.71 -18.88 -11.74
N ALA A 311 -19.85 -19.66 -11.03
CA ALA A 311 -19.29 -20.89 -11.56
C ALA A 311 -20.38 -21.87 -11.98
N LYS A 312 -21.33 -22.19 -11.11
CA LYS A 312 -22.46 -23.09 -11.42
C LYS A 312 -23.27 -22.65 -12.61
N THR A 313 -23.52 -21.34 -12.75
CA THR A 313 -24.28 -20.78 -13.87
C THR A 313 -23.56 -21.01 -15.21
N ASN A 314 -22.24 -21.04 -15.20
CA ASN A 314 -21.43 -21.14 -16.40
C ASN A 314 -20.89 -22.56 -16.69
N GLN A 315 -21.24 -23.57 -15.89
CA GLN A 315 -20.74 -24.95 -16.04
C GLN A 315 -20.97 -25.58 -17.41
N VAL A 316 -21.99 -25.15 -18.12
CA VAL A 316 -22.34 -25.70 -19.45
C VAL A 316 -21.79 -24.87 -20.62
N THR A 317 -20.96 -23.88 -20.33
CA THR A 317 -20.37 -23.06 -21.39
C THR A 317 -19.38 -23.85 -22.22
N LYS A 318 -19.31 -23.51 -23.53
CA LYS A 318 -18.26 -24.03 -24.44
C LYS A 318 -17.02 -23.13 -24.49
N LYS A 319 -16.95 -22.12 -23.65
CA LYS A 319 -15.83 -21.17 -23.57
C LYS A 319 -15.02 -21.42 -22.31
N SER A 320 -13.72 -21.24 -22.37
CA SER A 320 -12.89 -21.14 -21.19
C SER A 320 -13.06 -19.74 -20.60
N LEU A 321 -13.67 -19.65 -19.43
CA LEU A 321 -14.00 -18.39 -18.76
C LEU A 321 -13.20 -18.19 -17.47
N ALA A 322 -12.83 -16.95 -17.19
CA ALA A 322 -12.21 -16.55 -15.93
C ALA A 322 -12.95 -15.34 -15.34
N PHE A 323 -13.48 -15.49 -14.13
CA PHE A 323 -14.10 -14.41 -13.38
C PHE A 323 -13.18 -13.98 -12.24
N ILE A 324 -12.86 -12.69 -12.20
CA ILE A 324 -11.88 -12.12 -11.28
C ILE A 324 -12.58 -11.12 -10.37
N ALA A 325 -12.42 -11.31 -9.06
CA ALA A 325 -12.86 -10.34 -8.06
C ALA A 325 -11.67 -10.06 -7.13
N GLY A 326 -11.36 -8.80 -6.94
CA GLY A 326 -10.30 -8.32 -6.05
C GLY A 326 -10.85 -7.40 -4.97
N GLY A 327 -10.21 -7.42 -3.82
CA GLY A 327 -10.62 -6.61 -2.68
C GLY A 327 -10.09 -7.15 -1.37
N GLU A 328 -10.62 -6.65 -0.28
CA GLU A 328 -10.33 -7.08 1.08
C GLU A 328 -11.62 -7.48 1.78
N THR A 329 -11.82 -8.79 1.95
CA THR A 329 -13.02 -9.31 2.60
C THR A 329 -12.89 -9.31 4.12
N VAL A 330 -14.01 -9.17 4.82
CA VAL A 330 -14.06 -9.23 6.28
C VAL A 330 -14.53 -10.59 6.77
N VAL A 331 -14.15 -10.93 7.99
CA VAL A 331 -14.59 -12.16 8.67
C VAL A 331 -15.20 -11.79 10.02
N HIS A 332 -16.39 -12.32 10.32
CA HIS A 332 -16.96 -12.22 11.66
C HIS A 332 -16.30 -13.25 12.57
N LEU A 333 -15.54 -12.77 13.55
CA LEU A 333 -14.96 -13.65 14.55
C LEU A 333 -16.05 -14.16 15.51
N THR A 334 -16.17 -15.49 15.66
CA THR A 334 -17.13 -16.14 16.55
C THR A 334 -16.48 -16.82 17.75
N GLY A 335 -15.18 -16.60 17.97
CA GLY A 335 -14.39 -17.15 19.07
C GLY A 335 -13.12 -16.33 19.32
N SER A 336 -12.38 -16.72 20.37
CA SER A 336 -11.01 -16.24 20.60
C SER A 336 -10.10 -16.91 19.58
N GLY A 337 -9.63 -16.17 18.58
CA GLY A 337 -8.72 -16.67 17.54
C GLY A 337 -7.37 -17.07 18.07
#